data_68eacfeb4e546799bab2306410e200ac
#
_entry.id   68eacfeb4e546799bab2306410e200ac
#
_cell.length_a   1.000
_cell.length_b   1.000
_cell.length_c   1.000
_cell.angle_alpha   90.00
_cell.angle_beta   90.00
_cell.angle_gamma   90.00
#
_symmetry.space_group_name_H-M   'P 1'
#
loop_
_entity.id
_entity.type
_entity.pdbx_description
1 polymer ?
#
loop_
_entity_poly.entity_id
_entity_poly.type
_entity_poly.pdbx_seq_one_letter_code
_entity_poly.pdbx_strand_id
1 'polypeptide(L)'
;MSKSNQKQIDAWKEQHGVIYELPVEDKTAYLREPKMNDFKRAMTALTKDGDVAFGEEMLNVLFIGGDIEVKNDDTYFLPARKQLVDFFNYDDAEITSLENRKSKITIGSESCIVRVIGREDIATAERKNPAGKPFVTQEQLFEMICLEKTAGFDDKQNAAMRFPLYQAIEKLQNLKIARLKKL
;
A
#
# COMPACT_ATOMS: atom_id res chain seq x y z
N MET A 1 28.03 -1.39 -14.52
CA MET A 1 27.10 -2.47 -14.94
C MET A 1 27.61 -3.16 -16.18
N SER A 2 27.64 -4.50 -16.20
CA SER A 2 28.01 -5.23 -17.41
C SER A 2 26.84 -5.18 -18.42
N LYS A 3 27.15 -5.30 -19.75
CA LYS A 3 26.11 -5.37 -20.80
C LYS A 3 25.10 -6.52 -20.60
N SER A 4 25.52 -7.58 -19.92
CA SER A 4 24.66 -8.73 -19.58
C SER A 4 23.60 -8.35 -18.54
N ASN A 5 23.97 -7.56 -17.55
CA ASN A 5 23.06 -7.10 -16.48
C ASN A 5 21.98 -6.14 -17.04
N GLN A 6 22.36 -5.23 -17.97
CA GLN A 6 21.40 -4.28 -18.56
C GLN A 6 20.31 -4.99 -19.37
N LYS A 7 20.65 -5.99 -20.18
CA LYS A 7 19.64 -6.76 -20.95
C LYS A 7 18.63 -7.46 -20.04
N GLN A 8 19.10 -7.98 -18.91
CA GLN A 8 18.23 -8.64 -17.95
C GLN A 8 17.28 -7.63 -17.27
N ILE A 9 17.79 -6.46 -16.91
CA ILE A 9 16.98 -5.38 -16.33
C ILE A 9 15.90 -4.92 -17.32
N ASP A 10 16.26 -4.77 -18.61
CA ASP A 10 15.31 -4.36 -19.64
C ASP A 10 14.19 -5.40 -19.82
N ALA A 11 14.54 -6.71 -19.82
CA ALA A 11 13.56 -7.78 -19.87
C ALA A 11 12.63 -7.80 -18.64
N TRP A 12 13.15 -7.54 -17.45
CA TRP A 12 12.32 -7.42 -16.25
C TRP A 12 11.39 -6.20 -16.31
N LYS A 13 11.87 -5.06 -16.84
CA LYS A 13 11.03 -3.88 -17.05
C LYS A 13 9.87 -4.13 -18.02
N GLU A 14 10.12 -4.88 -19.10
CA GLU A 14 9.06 -5.28 -20.03
C GLU A 14 8.02 -6.17 -19.35
N GLN A 15 8.45 -7.07 -18.46
CA GLN A 15 7.56 -8.02 -17.78
C GLN A 15 6.83 -7.43 -16.59
N HIS A 16 7.48 -6.58 -15.79
CA HIS A 16 7.00 -6.13 -14.49
C HIS A 16 6.72 -4.63 -14.38
N GLY A 17 7.13 -3.83 -15.38
CA GLY A 17 7.04 -2.37 -15.33
C GLY A 17 8.16 -1.76 -14.50
N VAL A 18 7.81 -1.07 -13.42
CA VAL A 18 8.78 -0.45 -12.52
C VAL A 18 9.55 -1.51 -11.74
N ILE A 19 10.88 -1.37 -11.65
CA ILE A 19 11.77 -2.25 -10.91
C ILE A 19 12.60 -1.42 -9.96
N TYR A 20 12.84 -1.97 -8.78
CA TYR A 20 13.70 -1.40 -7.75
C TYR A 20 14.97 -2.22 -7.60
N GLU A 21 16.08 -1.54 -7.43
CA GLU A 21 17.36 -2.09 -7.05
C GLU A 21 17.54 -1.94 -5.53
N LEU A 22 17.82 -3.04 -4.84
CA LEU A 22 18.05 -3.09 -3.41
C LEU A 22 19.48 -3.55 -3.15
N PRO A 23 20.45 -2.63 -3.10
CA PRO A 23 21.83 -2.95 -2.75
C PRO A 23 21.96 -3.17 -1.24
N VAL A 24 22.70 -4.21 -0.86
CA VAL A 24 23.08 -4.52 0.52
C VAL A 24 24.54 -4.91 0.52
N GLU A 25 25.41 -3.99 0.92
CA GLU A 25 26.87 -4.14 0.86
C GLU A 25 27.35 -4.54 -0.55
N ASP A 26 27.93 -5.73 -0.71
CA ASP A 26 28.43 -6.29 -1.98
C ASP A 26 27.36 -7.06 -2.77
N LYS A 27 26.15 -7.18 -2.25
CA LYS A 27 25.03 -7.92 -2.83
C LYS A 27 23.93 -6.98 -3.33
N THR A 28 23.19 -7.42 -4.34
CA THR A 28 22.10 -6.63 -4.91
C THR A 28 20.91 -7.53 -5.25
N ALA A 29 19.73 -7.19 -4.74
CA ALA A 29 18.46 -7.78 -5.16
C ALA A 29 17.72 -6.82 -6.11
N TYR A 30 16.96 -7.40 -7.04
CA TYR A 30 16.03 -6.66 -7.89
C TYR A 30 14.60 -7.06 -7.52
N LEU A 31 13.78 -6.03 -7.30
CA LEU A 31 12.41 -6.18 -6.82
C LEU A 31 11.46 -5.56 -7.83
N ARG A 32 10.31 -6.20 -8.07
CA ARG A 32 9.21 -5.57 -8.79
C ARG A 32 8.43 -4.63 -7.89
N GLU A 33 7.67 -3.75 -8.48
CA GLU A 33 6.72 -2.88 -7.76
C GLU A 33 5.66 -3.73 -7.03
N PRO A 34 5.39 -3.44 -5.73
CA PRO A 34 4.38 -4.16 -4.98
C PRO A 34 2.96 -3.75 -5.41
N LYS A 35 2.06 -4.72 -5.41
CA LYS A 35 0.63 -4.53 -5.60
C LYS A 35 -0.11 -4.62 -4.27
N MET A 36 -1.34 -4.14 -4.21
CA MET A 36 -2.13 -4.19 -2.98
C MET A 36 -2.24 -5.61 -2.35
N ASN A 37 -2.28 -6.66 -3.16
CA ASN A 37 -2.31 -8.03 -2.64
C ASN A 37 -1.00 -8.41 -1.95
N ASP A 38 0.15 -7.91 -2.41
CA ASP A 38 1.44 -8.16 -1.77
C ASP A 38 1.48 -7.49 -0.39
N PHE A 39 1.03 -6.24 -0.31
CA PHE A 39 0.90 -5.54 0.97
C PHE A 39 -0.09 -6.22 1.93
N LYS A 40 -1.24 -6.70 1.44
CA LYS A 40 -2.21 -7.45 2.27
C LYS A 40 -1.58 -8.70 2.88
N ARG A 41 -0.77 -9.43 2.12
CA ARG A 41 -0.06 -10.61 2.59
C ARG A 41 1.00 -10.24 3.63
N ALA A 42 1.85 -9.27 3.31
CA ALA A 42 2.92 -8.82 4.20
C ALA A 42 2.37 -8.24 5.51
N MET A 43 1.31 -7.42 5.47
CA MET A 43 0.66 -6.90 6.68
C MET A 43 -0.04 -7.99 7.49
N THR A 44 -0.51 -9.06 6.84
CA THR A 44 -1.04 -10.23 7.55
C THR A 44 0.08 -10.98 8.28
N ALA A 45 1.24 -11.13 7.65
CA ALA A 45 2.43 -11.72 8.28
C ALA A 45 2.92 -10.84 9.45
N LEU A 46 2.98 -9.52 9.26
CA LEU A 46 3.31 -8.56 10.33
C LEU A 46 2.43 -8.74 11.57
N THR A 47 1.13 -8.84 11.37
CA THR A 47 0.16 -8.93 12.46
C THR A 47 0.27 -10.25 13.24
N LYS A 48 0.61 -11.35 12.56
CA LYS A 48 0.71 -12.68 13.15
C LYS A 48 2.07 -12.95 13.78
N ASP A 49 3.14 -12.66 13.04
CA ASP A 49 4.48 -13.18 13.30
C ASP A 49 5.53 -12.07 13.42
N GLY A 50 5.12 -10.80 13.29
CA GLY A 50 5.95 -9.63 13.51
C GLY A 50 6.75 -9.17 12.30
N ASP A 51 7.69 -8.24 12.55
CA ASP A 51 8.41 -7.46 11.56
C ASP A 51 9.35 -8.30 10.66
N VAL A 52 9.92 -9.37 11.18
CA VAL A 52 10.75 -10.29 10.39
C VAL A 52 9.88 -10.98 9.32
N ALA A 53 8.72 -11.52 9.72
CA ALA A 53 7.81 -12.19 8.81
C ALA A 53 7.25 -11.25 7.73
N PHE A 54 7.03 -9.96 8.07
CA PHE A 54 6.71 -8.93 7.08
C PHE A 54 7.80 -8.82 6.02
N GLY A 55 9.07 -8.69 6.45
CA GLY A 55 10.21 -8.57 5.55
C GLY A 55 10.40 -9.80 4.66
N GLU A 56 10.27 -11.00 5.24
CA GLU A 56 10.34 -12.27 4.50
C GLU A 56 9.25 -12.35 3.43
N GLU A 57 8.00 -12.03 3.78
CA GLU A 57 6.89 -12.06 2.83
C GLU A 57 7.09 -11.06 1.69
N MET A 58 7.50 -9.80 2.02
CA MET A 58 7.78 -8.79 1.00
C MET A 58 8.90 -9.22 0.05
N LEU A 59 10.06 -9.67 0.57
CA LEU A 59 11.15 -10.16 -0.28
C LEU A 59 10.74 -11.38 -1.10
N ASN A 60 9.98 -12.31 -0.52
CA ASN A 60 9.54 -13.50 -1.23
C ASN A 60 8.66 -13.18 -2.45
N VAL A 61 7.77 -12.20 -2.33
CA VAL A 61 6.82 -11.88 -3.41
C VAL A 61 7.37 -10.87 -4.42
N LEU A 62 8.33 -10.02 -4.01
CA LEU A 62 8.84 -8.95 -4.86
C LEU A 62 10.14 -9.32 -5.58
N PHE A 63 10.93 -10.25 -5.06
CA PHE A 63 12.23 -10.63 -5.61
C PHE A 63 12.08 -11.21 -7.02
N ILE A 64 12.74 -10.60 -8.01
CA ILE A 64 12.73 -11.04 -9.41
C ILE A 64 14.12 -11.50 -9.89
N GLY A 65 15.17 -11.20 -9.14
CA GLY A 65 16.53 -11.63 -9.48
C GLY A 65 17.60 -10.90 -8.66
N GLY A 66 18.87 -11.18 -9.00
CA GLY A 66 20.03 -10.68 -8.25
C GLY A 66 20.58 -11.72 -7.30
N ASP A 67 21.26 -11.27 -6.25
CA ASP A 67 21.91 -12.13 -5.26
C ASP A 67 20.87 -12.69 -4.29
N ILE A 68 20.68 -14.00 -4.30
CA ILE A 68 19.68 -14.70 -3.48
C ILE A 68 19.98 -14.60 -1.98
N GLU A 69 21.24 -14.34 -1.62
CA GLU A 69 21.69 -14.14 -0.25
C GLU A 69 20.97 -12.98 0.43
N VAL A 70 20.60 -11.93 -0.32
CA VAL A 70 19.79 -10.80 0.23
C VAL A 70 18.48 -11.30 0.86
N LYS A 71 17.99 -12.43 0.40
CA LYS A 71 16.76 -13.05 0.91
C LYS A 71 17.01 -14.18 1.90
N ASN A 72 18.09 -14.94 1.74
CA ASN A 72 18.31 -16.22 2.43
C ASN A 72 19.39 -16.18 3.51
N ASP A 73 20.20 -15.12 3.59
CA ASP A 73 21.26 -14.96 4.58
C ASP A 73 20.91 -13.80 5.52
N ASP A 74 20.84 -14.07 6.81
CA ASP A 74 20.43 -13.10 7.83
C ASP A 74 21.30 -11.83 7.83
N THR A 75 22.59 -11.94 7.45
CA THR A 75 23.52 -10.81 7.38
C THR A 75 23.05 -9.76 6.37
N TYR A 76 22.49 -10.21 5.24
CA TYR A 76 21.97 -9.35 4.19
C TYR A 76 20.47 -9.08 4.33
N PHE A 77 19.71 -10.08 4.79
CA PHE A 77 18.27 -9.96 4.97
C PHE A 77 17.90 -8.89 6.02
N LEU A 78 18.56 -8.87 7.19
CA LEU A 78 18.21 -7.97 8.28
C LEU A 78 18.32 -6.47 7.92
N PRO A 79 19.38 -5.98 7.22
CA PRO A 79 19.37 -4.62 6.70
C PRO A 79 18.41 -4.41 5.55
N ALA A 80 18.28 -5.39 4.62
CA ALA A 80 17.37 -5.30 3.47
C ALA A 80 15.92 -5.06 3.89
N ARG A 81 15.39 -5.84 4.85
CA ARG A 81 13.99 -5.74 5.30
C ARG A 81 13.61 -4.34 5.81
N LYS A 82 14.56 -3.59 6.36
CA LYS A 82 14.31 -2.22 6.85
C LYS A 82 14.00 -1.24 5.73
N GLN A 83 14.55 -1.47 4.54
CA GLN A 83 14.32 -0.62 3.38
C GLN A 83 12.95 -0.88 2.73
N LEU A 84 12.32 -2.02 3.00
CA LEU A 84 11.03 -2.37 2.42
C LEU A 84 9.88 -1.47 2.91
N VAL A 85 10.06 -0.76 4.03
CA VAL A 85 9.11 0.24 4.51
C VAL A 85 8.99 1.43 3.54
N ASP A 86 10.00 1.69 2.72
CA ASP A 86 9.98 2.77 1.73
C ASP A 86 8.92 2.53 0.64
N PHE A 87 8.50 1.28 0.43
CA PHE A 87 7.37 0.96 -0.44
C PHE A 87 6.01 1.50 0.05
N PHE A 88 5.91 1.96 1.30
CA PHE A 88 4.71 2.62 1.83
C PHE A 88 4.76 4.15 1.71
N ASN A 89 5.84 4.69 1.20
CA ASN A 89 6.06 6.14 1.11
C ASN A 89 5.40 6.68 -0.17
N TYR A 90 4.08 6.86 -0.13
CA TYR A 90 3.30 7.46 -1.20
C TYR A 90 2.92 8.90 -0.85
N ASP A 91 2.75 9.74 -1.87
CA ASP A 91 2.27 11.11 -1.69
C ASP A 91 0.87 11.12 -1.06
N ASP A 92 0.63 12.08 -0.18
CA ASP A 92 -0.67 12.25 0.47
C ASP A 92 -1.75 12.65 -0.55
N ALA A 93 -2.95 12.14 -0.35
CA ALA A 93 -4.11 12.60 -1.10
C ALA A 93 -4.55 13.99 -0.64
N GLU A 94 -4.93 14.85 -1.58
CA GLU A 94 -5.59 16.12 -1.29
C GLU A 94 -7.08 15.90 -1.03
N ILE A 95 -7.60 16.52 0.05
CA ILE A 95 -9.01 16.45 0.42
C ILE A 95 -9.62 17.85 0.34
N THR A 96 -10.59 18.05 -0.54
CA THR A 96 -11.34 19.30 -0.68
C THR A 96 -12.79 19.08 -0.25
N SER A 97 -13.27 19.90 0.68
CA SER A 97 -14.68 19.88 1.08
C SER A 97 -15.56 20.47 -0.02
N LEU A 98 -16.66 19.82 -0.32
CA LEU A 98 -17.68 20.25 -1.28
C LEU A 98 -19.00 20.54 -0.56
N GLU A 99 -19.95 21.15 -1.28
CA GLU A 99 -21.32 21.33 -0.79
C GLU A 99 -22.01 19.99 -0.51
N ASN A 100 -23.12 20.05 0.24
CA ASN A 100 -23.94 18.88 0.57
C ASN A 100 -23.17 17.75 1.29
N ARG A 101 -22.20 18.12 2.14
CA ARG A 101 -21.41 17.18 2.96
C ARG A 101 -20.66 16.14 2.12
N LYS A 102 -20.21 16.54 0.94
CA LYS A 102 -19.34 15.72 0.08
C LYS A 102 -17.89 16.16 0.23
N SER A 103 -16.97 15.29 -0.17
CA SER A 103 -15.54 15.61 -0.27
C SER A 103 -15.00 15.10 -1.60
N LYS A 104 -14.11 15.88 -2.20
CA LYS A 104 -13.29 15.43 -3.34
C LYS A 104 -11.95 14.97 -2.80
N ILE A 105 -11.52 13.78 -3.19
CA ILE A 105 -10.19 13.24 -2.93
C ILE A 105 -9.43 13.25 -4.25
N THR A 106 -8.25 13.86 -4.28
CA THR A 106 -7.39 13.95 -5.46
C THR A 106 -6.05 13.28 -5.18
N ILE A 107 -5.60 12.41 -6.09
CA ILE A 107 -4.32 11.69 -6.02
C ILE A 107 -3.65 11.83 -7.40
N GLY A 108 -2.60 12.63 -7.49
CA GLY A 108 -2.00 12.99 -8.77
C GLY A 108 -3.01 13.67 -9.70
N SER A 109 -3.25 13.11 -10.89
CA SER A 109 -4.24 13.60 -11.85
C SER A 109 -5.64 13.01 -11.66
N GLU A 110 -5.80 12.02 -10.80
CA GLU A 110 -7.03 11.28 -10.59
C GLU A 110 -7.85 11.84 -9.43
N SER A 111 -9.17 11.77 -9.50
CA SER A 111 -10.02 12.22 -8.42
C SER A 111 -11.29 11.40 -8.25
N CYS A 112 -11.81 11.39 -7.02
CA CYS A 112 -13.13 10.84 -6.73
C CYS A 112 -13.92 11.77 -5.81
N ILE A 113 -15.24 11.66 -5.85
CA ILE A 113 -16.18 12.35 -4.95
C ILE A 113 -16.79 11.32 -4.03
N VAL A 114 -16.69 11.57 -2.74
CA VAL A 114 -17.25 10.71 -1.71
C VAL A 114 -18.28 11.48 -0.87
N ARG A 115 -19.31 10.78 -0.39
CA ARG A 115 -20.21 11.31 0.62
C ARG A 115 -19.65 11.14 2.02
N VAL A 116 -20.24 11.81 2.98
CA VAL A 116 -19.89 11.66 4.41
C VAL A 116 -20.06 10.19 4.85
N ILE A 117 -19.10 9.74 5.66
CA ILE A 117 -19.11 8.42 6.26
C ILE A 117 -20.04 8.41 7.46
N GLY A 118 -21.04 7.51 7.46
CA GLY A 118 -21.97 7.29 8.56
C GLY A 118 -21.55 6.08 9.43
N ARG A 119 -22.15 5.98 10.62
CA ARG A 119 -21.91 4.84 11.53
C ARG A 119 -22.28 3.49 10.90
N GLU A 120 -23.35 3.46 10.10
CA GLU A 120 -23.81 2.25 9.40
C GLU A 120 -22.83 1.81 8.31
N ASP A 121 -22.13 2.77 7.67
CA ASP A 121 -21.10 2.43 6.68
C ASP A 121 -19.94 1.69 7.35
N ILE A 122 -19.46 2.23 8.49
CA ILE A 122 -18.38 1.61 9.27
C ILE A 122 -18.81 0.21 9.75
N ALA A 123 -19.96 0.10 10.41
CA ALA A 123 -20.47 -1.17 10.92
C ALA A 123 -20.65 -2.21 9.80
N THR A 124 -21.05 -1.77 8.59
CA THR A 124 -21.23 -2.65 7.44
C THR A 124 -19.88 -3.10 6.87
N ALA A 125 -18.91 -2.19 6.77
CA ALA A 125 -17.56 -2.52 6.31
C ALA A 125 -16.87 -3.52 7.26
N GLU A 126 -16.99 -3.31 8.58
CA GLU A 126 -16.46 -4.23 9.61
C GLU A 126 -17.12 -5.62 9.52
N ARG A 127 -18.45 -5.69 9.38
CA ARG A 127 -19.15 -6.98 9.19
C ARG A 127 -18.70 -7.73 7.93
N LYS A 128 -18.31 -7.02 6.88
CA LYS A 128 -17.74 -7.64 5.65
C LYS A 128 -16.28 -8.07 5.80
N ASN A 129 -15.63 -7.69 6.89
CA ASN A 129 -14.25 -8.05 7.21
C ASN A 129 -14.14 -8.69 8.61
N PRO A 130 -14.85 -9.78 8.91
CA PRO A 130 -14.87 -10.36 10.25
C PRO A 130 -13.49 -10.91 10.70
N ALA A 131 -12.63 -11.20 9.75
CA ALA A 131 -11.27 -11.68 10.03
C ALA A 131 -10.24 -10.54 10.21
N GLY A 132 -10.65 -9.27 10.16
CA GLY A 132 -9.76 -8.12 10.31
C GLY A 132 -8.65 -8.04 9.28
N LYS A 133 -8.89 -8.52 8.05
CA LYS A 133 -7.86 -8.52 6.99
C LYS A 133 -7.44 -7.09 6.64
N PRO A 134 -6.13 -6.83 6.50
CA PRO A 134 -5.60 -5.50 6.18
C PRO A 134 -6.25 -4.90 4.92
N PHE A 135 -6.58 -3.61 4.98
CA PHE A 135 -7.14 -2.78 3.91
C PHE A 135 -8.53 -3.18 3.38
N VAL A 136 -9.13 -4.28 3.86
CA VAL A 136 -10.44 -4.73 3.38
C VAL A 136 -11.56 -3.79 3.86
N THR A 137 -11.51 -3.34 5.11
CA THR A 137 -12.51 -2.41 5.64
C THR A 137 -12.51 -1.08 4.90
N GLN A 138 -11.32 -0.52 4.62
CA GLN A 138 -11.16 0.72 3.86
C GLN A 138 -11.68 0.59 2.42
N GLU A 139 -11.39 -0.54 1.76
CA GLU A 139 -11.90 -0.83 0.42
C GLU A 139 -13.43 -0.90 0.41
N GLN A 140 -14.03 -1.59 1.38
CA GLN A 140 -15.48 -1.70 1.51
C GLN A 140 -16.12 -0.33 1.81
N LEU A 141 -15.50 0.49 2.65
CA LEU A 141 -15.96 1.85 2.91
C LEU A 141 -15.94 2.68 1.63
N PHE A 142 -14.82 2.66 0.89
CA PHE A 142 -14.73 3.40 -0.37
C PHE A 142 -15.83 3.01 -1.35
N GLU A 143 -16.07 1.71 -1.56
CA GLU A 143 -17.12 1.23 -2.45
C GLU A 143 -18.52 1.74 -2.06
N MET A 144 -18.80 1.88 -0.77
CA MET A 144 -20.11 2.34 -0.28
C MET A 144 -20.30 3.86 -0.34
N ILE A 145 -19.22 4.64 -0.16
CA ILE A 145 -19.31 6.10 -0.07
C ILE A 145 -18.96 6.82 -1.37
N CYS A 146 -18.31 6.16 -2.31
CA CYS A 146 -17.92 6.72 -3.59
C CYS A 146 -19.14 7.02 -4.45
N LEU A 147 -19.26 8.27 -4.89
CA LEU A 147 -20.34 8.74 -5.76
C LEU A 147 -19.88 8.80 -7.22
N GLU A 148 -18.67 9.29 -7.43
CA GLU A 148 -18.06 9.50 -8.73
C GLU A 148 -16.56 9.24 -8.61
N LYS A 149 -15.92 8.71 -9.65
CA LYS A 149 -14.49 8.48 -9.71
C LYS A 149 -13.96 8.47 -11.14
N THR A 150 -12.72 8.88 -11.31
CA THR A 150 -11.97 8.69 -12.57
C THR A 150 -11.43 7.26 -12.67
N ALA A 151 -11.02 6.86 -13.89
CA ALA A 151 -10.62 5.49 -14.20
C ALA A 151 -9.42 4.97 -13.37
N GLY A 152 -8.54 5.86 -12.90
CA GLY A 152 -7.41 5.46 -12.04
C GLY A 152 -7.83 4.76 -10.75
N PHE A 153 -9.06 4.98 -10.29
CA PHE A 153 -9.62 4.28 -9.12
C PHE A 153 -10.24 2.91 -9.44
N ASP A 154 -10.21 2.42 -10.68
CA ASP A 154 -10.78 1.12 -11.01
C ASP A 154 -9.80 -0.03 -10.70
N ASP A 155 -8.50 0.21 -10.80
CA ASP A 155 -7.49 -0.78 -10.45
C ASP A 155 -7.31 -0.89 -8.93
N LYS A 156 -7.88 -1.96 -8.37
CA LYS A 156 -7.75 -2.29 -6.94
C LYS A 156 -6.37 -2.79 -6.54
N GLN A 157 -5.50 -3.07 -7.50
CA GLN A 157 -4.14 -3.51 -7.24
C GLN A 157 -3.11 -2.38 -7.28
N ASN A 158 -3.49 -1.20 -7.76
CA ASN A 158 -2.61 -0.03 -7.81
C ASN A 158 -2.39 0.54 -6.40
N ALA A 159 -1.24 0.23 -5.81
CA ALA A 159 -0.90 0.64 -4.45
C ALA A 159 -0.72 2.17 -4.34
N ALA A 160 -0.17 2.82 -5.37
CA ALA A 160 0.01 4.28 -5.40
C ALA A 160 -1.32 5.05 -5.37
N MET A 161 -2.42 4.43 -5.81
CA MET A 161 -3.76 4.98 -5.68
C MET A 161 -4.44 4.57 -4.36
N ARG A 162 -4.28 3.31 -3.94
CA ARG A 162 -5.02 2.75 -2.80
C ARG A 162 -4.52 3.21 -1.45
N PHE A 163 -3.22 3.36 -1.24
CA PHE A 163 -2.69 3.82 0.04
C PHE A 163 -3.12 5.26 0.37
N PRO A 164 -2.88 6.27 -0.49
CA PRO A 164 -3.36 7.63 -0.24
C PRO A 164 -4.88 7.70 -0.08
N LEU A 165 -5.64 6.93 -0.87
CA LEU A 165 -7.09 6.85 -0.75
C LEU A 165 -7.52 6.35 0.64
N TYR A 166 -6.92 5.28 1.14
CA TYR A 166 -7.28 4.71 2.44
C TYR A 166 -6.93 5.64 3.59
N GLN A 167 -5.80 6.33 3.51
CA GLN A 167 -5.42 7.37 4.47
C GLN A 167 -6.39 8.56 4.42
N ALA A 168 -6.83 8.98 3.23
CA ALA A 168 -7.83 10.03 3.09
C ALA A 168 -9.18 9.64 3.70
N ILE A 169 -9.63 8.41 3.48
CA ILE A 169 -10.85 7.86 4.10
C ILE A 169 -10.74 7.87 5.63
N GLU A 170 -9.61 7.49 6.18
CA GLU A 170 -9.35 7.50 7.61
C GLU A 170 -9.32 8.94 8.18
N LYS A 171 -8.68 9.88 7.48
CA LYS A 171 -8.71 11.31 7.81
C LYS A 171 -10.16 11.83 7.81
N LEU A 172 -11.00 11.44 6.84
CA LEU A 172 -12.42 11.84 6.76
C LEU A 172 -13.28 11.30 7.91
N GLN A 173 -12.95 10.13 8.47
CA GLN A 173 -13.64 9.60 9.65
C GLN A 173 -13.32 10.39 10.91
N ASN A 174 -12.14 11.01 10.99
CA ASN A 174 -11.59 11.64 12.18
C ASN A 174 -11.43 13.17 12.04
N LEU A 175 -12.32 13.84 11.28
CA LEU A 175 -12.26 15.30 11.05
C LEU A 175 -12.40 16.14 12.33
N LYS A 176 -13.04 15.60 13.38
CA LYS A 176 -13.24 16.30 14.65
C LYS A 176 -12.50 15.60 15.77
N ILE A 177 -11.70 16.37 16.50
CA ILE A 177 -10.95 15.86 17.65
C ILE A 177 -11.86 15.79 18.87
N ALA A 178 -12.00 14.62 19.47
CA ALA A 178 -12.62 14.43 20.78
C ALA A 178 -11.54 14.20 21.85
N ARG A 179 -11.72 14.83 23.02
CA ARG A 179 -10.84 14.63 24.17
C ARG A 179 -11.67 14.26 25.40
N LEU A 180 -11.33 13.14 26.02
CA LEU A 180 -11.88 12.80 27.32
C LEU A 180 -11.15 13.62 28.40
N LYS A 181 -11.91 14.33 29.24
CA LYS A 181 -11.38 15.09 30.38
C LYS A 181 -12.06 14.59 31.65
N LYS A 182 -11.26 14.21 32.65
CA LYS A 182 -11.75 13.95 34.00
C LYS A 182 -12.06 15.29 34.68
N LEU A 183 -13.25 15.44 35.25
CA LEU A 183 -13.71 16.61 36.00
C LEU A 183 -13.36 16.48 37.47
#